data_8c8639a17f3106b95b3c8b384b20c8bb
#
_entry.id   8c8639a17f3106b95b3c8b384b20c8bb
#
_cell.length_a   1.000
_cell.length_b   1.000
_cell.length_c   1.000
_cell.angle_alpha   90.00
_cell.angle_beta   90.00
_cell.angle_gamma   90.00
#
_symmetry.space_group_name_H-M   'P 1'
#
loop_
_entity.id
_entity.type
_entity.pdbx_description
1 polymer ?
#
loop_
_entity_poly.entity_id
_entity_poly.type
_entity_poly.pdbx_seq_one_letter_code
_entity_poly.pdbx_strand_id
1 'polypeptide(L)' 'MRVTVIVRLKSEVLDPQGNAVKRALDKLGFAGVTDVRVGKVIEIEIDEERARSPELRERLSKMADEMLANPVIEDYEIIV' A
#
# COMPACT_ATOMS: atom_id res chain seq x y z
N MET A 1 -1.08 -12.38 -15.68
CA MET A 1 -0.82 -12.54 -14.23
C MET A 1 -1.11 -11.23 -13.53
N ARG A 2 -1.83 -11.27 -12.44
CA ARG A 2 -2.16 -10.08 -11.64
C ARG A 2 -1.24 -9.97 -10.43
N VAL A 3 -0.66 -8.81 -10.26
CA VAL A 3 0.20 -8.49 -9.13
C VAL A 3 -0.47 -7.42 -8.29
N THR A 4 -0.47 -7.60 -6.98
CA THR A 4 -1.05 -6.64 -6.04
C THR A 4 0.09 -5.94 -5.29
N VAL A 5 0.05 -4.62 -5.26
CA VAL A 5 1.00 -3.81 -4.48
C VAL A 5 0.21 -3.04 -3.44
N ILE A 6 0.53 -3.27 -2.18
CA ILE A 6 -0.10 -2.57 -1.07
C ILE A 6 0.87 -1.48 -0.61
N VAL A 7 0.39 -0.24 -0.58
CA VAL A 7 1.20 0.93 -0.19
C VAL A 7 0.63 1.53 1.07
N ARG A 8 1.47 1.74 2.07
CA ARG A 8 1.08 2.33 3.36
C ARG A 8 2.06 3.42 3.76
N LEU A 9 1.58 4.41 4.49
CA LEU A 9 2.46 5.36 5.14
C LEU A 9 3.30 4.64 6.21
N LYS A 10 4.55 5.03 6.35
CA LYS A 10 5.42 4.53 7.42
C LYS A 10 4.82 4.85 8.77
N SER A 11 5.06 4.00 9.76
CA SER A 11 4.43 4.12 11.08
C SER A 11 4.69 5.44 11.78
N GLU A 12 5.85 6.04 11.55
CA GLU A 12 6.23 7.35 12.13
C GLU A 12 5.63 8.55 11.39
N VAL A 13 5.01 8.33 10.23
CA VAL A 13 4.39 9.41 9.46
C VAL A 13 2.94 9.60 9.90
N LEU A 14 2.55 10.84 10.15
CA LEU A 14 1.17 11.19 10.50
C LEU A 14 0.24 10.89 9.32
N ASP A 15 -0.91 10.27 9.64
CA ASP A 15 -1.93 9.93 8.65
C ASP A 15 -3.22 10.72 8.91
N PRO A 16 -3.40 11.88 8.26
CA PRO A 16 -4.61 12.70 8.46
C PRO A 16 -5.90 11.98 8.05
N GLN A 17 -5.85 11.13 7.02
CA GLN A 17 -7.01 10.35 6.57
C GLN A 17 -7.39 9.30 7.62
N GLY A 18 -6.41 8.59 8.15
CA GLY A 18 -6.62 7.61 9.21
C GLY A 18 -7.20 8.26 10.46
N ASN A 19 -6.69 9.41 10.83
CA ASN A 19 -7.22 10.16 11.98
C ASN A 19 -8.66 10.60 11.77
N ALA A 20 -9.00 11.02 10.55
CA ALA A 20 -10.38 11.41 10.22
C ALA A 20 -11.34 10.21 10.32
N VAL A 21 -10.92 9.06 9.82
CA VAL A 21 -11.71 7.81 9.92
C VAL A 21 -11.90 7.42 11.39
N LYS A 22 -10.83 7.50 12.18
CA LYS A 22 -10.88 7.18 13.60
C LYS A 22 -11.91 8.07 14.35
N ARG A 23 -11.87 9.36 14.10
CA ARG A 23 -12.84 10.30 14.71
C ARG A 23 -14.27 10.00 14.30
N ALA A 24 -14.48 9.64 13.02
CA ALA A 24 -15.82 9.26 12.56
C ALA A 24 -16.33 8.00 13.24
N LEU A 25 -15.46 7.00 13.40
CA LEU A 25 -15.82 5.76 14.10
C LEU A 25 -16.16 6.03 15.57
N ASP A 26 -15.40 6.87 16.23
CA ASP A 26 -15.68 7.27 17.62
C ASP A 26 -17.04 7.94 17.74
N LYS A 27 -17.39 8.83 16.81
CA LYS A 27 -18.70 9.51 16.79
C LYS A 27 -19.86 8.54 16.54
N LEU A 28 -19.61 7.47 15.80
CA LEU A 28 -20.63 6.44 15.54
C LEU A 28 -20.76 5.44 16.69
N GLY A 29 -19.96 5.56 17.73
CA GLY A 29 -20.04 4.72 18.90
C GLY A 29 -19.23 3.42 18.85
N PHE A 30 -18.32 3.30 17.89
CA PHE A 30 -17.44 2.13 17.81
C PHE A 30 -16.27 2.30 18.77
N ALA A 31 -16.42 1.75 19.97
CA ALA A 31 -15.38 1.82 21.00
C ALA A 31 -14.23 0.86 20.72
N GLY A 32 -13.05 1.18 21.25
CA GLY A 32 -11.89 0.28 21.18
C GLY A 32 -10.99 0.45 19.97
N VAL A 33 -11.30 1.39 19.07
CA VAL A 33 -10.44 1.70 17.95
C VAL A 33 -9.33 2.63 18.42
N THR A 34 -8.10 2.11 18.50
CA THR A 34 -6.95 2.86 19.01
C THR A 34 -6.17 3.57 17.91
N ASP A 35 -6.22 3.05 16.68
CA ASP A 35 -5.52 3.64 15.56
C ASP A 35 -6.19 3.25 14.24
N VAL A 36 -6.10 4.10 13.25
CA VAL A 36 -6.57 3.82 11.88
C VAL A 36 -5.54 4.36 10.91
N ARG A 37 -5.13 3.52 9.97
CA ARG A 37 -4.18 3.88 8.91
C ARG A 37 -4.85 3.62 7.57
N VAL A 38 -4.78 4.60 6.68
CA VAL A 38 -5.33 4.48 5.32
C VAL A 38 -4.19 4.26 4.34
N GLY A 39 -4.30 3.21 3.57
CA GLY A 39 -3.35 2.90 2.50
C GLY A 39 -4.06 2.73 1.18
N LYS A 40 -3.34 2.25 0.18
CA LYS A 40 -3.91 1.97 -1.13
C LYS A 40 -3.46 0.61 -1.63
N VAL A 41 -4.28 0.04 -2.51
CA VAL A 41 -4.00 -1.23 -3.19
C VAL A 41 -3.92 -0.93 -4.67
N ILE A 42 -2.81 -1.34 -5.29
CA ILE A 42 -2.58 -1.17 -6.72
C ILE A 42 -2.54 -2.55 -7.35
N GLU A 43 -3.40 -2.81 -8.32
CA GLU A 43 -3.43 -4.07 -9.06
C GLU A 43 -2.84 -3.86 -10.44
N ILE A 44 -1.87 -4.69 -10.80
CA ILE A 44 -1.14 -4.58 -12.06
C ILE A 44 -1.29 -5.88 -12.83
N GLU A 45 -1.70 -5.78 -14.09
CA GLU A 45 -1.76 -6.94 -14.98
C GLU A 45 -0.44 -7.03 -15.75
N ILE A 46 0.24 -8.17 -15.67
CA ILE A 46 1.51 -8.42 -16.35
C ILE A 46 1.26 -9.47 -17.42
N ASP A 47 1.79 -9.28 -18.62
CA ASP A 47 1.65 -10.27 -19.68
C ASP A 47 2.37 -11.58 -19.32
N GLU A 48 1.95 -12.67 -19.96
CA GLU A 48 2.44 -14.02 -19.66
C GLU A 48 3.95 -14.15 -19.86
N GLU A 49 4.48 -13.52 -20.89
CA GLU A 49 5.90 -13.58 -21.22
C GLU A 49 6.76 -12.97 -20.10
N ARG A 50 6.39 -11.77 -19.66
CA ARG A 50 7.13 -11.06 -18.61
C ARG A 50 6.88 -11.64 -17.23
N ALA A 51 5.70 -12.23 -17.02
CA ALA A 51 5.38 -12.91 -15.77
C ALA A 51 6.28 -14.13 -15.51
N ARG A 52 6.82 -14.73 -16.56
CA ARG A 52 7.73 -15.88 -16.46
C ARG A 52 9.20 -15.46 -16.31
N SER A 53 9.49 -14.18 -16.42
CA SER A 53 10.86 -13.69 -16.32
C SER A 53 11.41 -13.87 -14.91
N PRO A 54 12.64 -14.36 -14.72
CA PRO A 54 13.26 -14.44 -13.41
C PRO A 54 13.50 -13.08 -12.78
N GLU A 55 13.44 -12.02 -13.58
CA GLU A 55 13.64 -10.64 -13.13
C GLU A 55 12.33 -9.94 -12.71
N LEU A 56 11.21 -10.65 -12.74
CA LEU A 56 9.90 -10.07 -12.47
C LEU A 56 9.85 -9.34 -11.11
N ARG A 57 10.31 -9.99 -10.05
CA ARG A 57 10.26 -9.41 -8.70
C ARG A 57 11.11 -8.15 -8.60
N GLU A 58 12.29 -8.17 -9.19
CA GLU A 58 13.18 -7.01 -9.24
C GLU A 58 12.54 -5.85 -10.00
N ARG A 59 11.90 -6.13 -11.12
CA ARG A 59 11.18 -5.12 -11.90
C ARG A 59 10.01 -4.53 -11.14
N LEU A 60 9.26 -5.36 -10.41
CA LEU A 60 8.14 -4.89 -9.59
C LEU A 60 8.63 -3.98 -8.46
N SER A 61 9.72 -4.35 -7.80
CA SER A 61 10.32 -3.50 -6.77
C SER A 61 10.74 -2.15 -7.33
N LYS A 62 11.32 -2.15 -8.52
CA LYS A 62 11.73 -0.92 -9.18
C LYS A 62 10.53 -0.04 -9.53
N MET A 63 9.44 -0.63 -10.03
CA MET A 63 8.20 0.11 -10.29
C MET A 63 7.67 0.76 -9.02
N ALA A 64 7.66 0.02 -7.93
CA ALA A 64 7.17 0.52 -6.65
C ALA A 64 8.01 1.69 -6.15
N ASP A 65 9.33 1.56 -6.19
CA ASP A 65 10.26 2.60 -5.72
C ASP A 65 10.19 3.85 -6.57
N GLU A 66 10.07 3.71 -7.89
CA GLU A 66 10.14 4.85 -8.81
C GLU A 66 8.81 5.58 -8.98
N MET A 67 7.69 4.88 -8.85
CA MET A 67 6.40 5.45 -9.22
C MET A 67 5.25 5.16 -8.25
N LEU A 68 5.13 3.91 -7.80
CA LEU A 68 3.92 3.48 -7.08
C LEU A 68 3.89 3.94 -5.63
N ALA A 69 5.04 4.08 -5.01
CA ALA A 69 5.17 4.49 -3.63
C ALA A 69 6.19 5.62 -3.51
N ASN A 70 6.03 6.46 -2.50
CA ASN A 70 7.05 7.45 -2.14
C ASN A 70 7.92 6.83 -1.05
N PRO A 71 9.15 6.38 -1.37
CA PRO A 71 9.97 5.64 -0.41
C PRO A 71 10.41 6.45 0.81
N VAL A 72 10.27 7.78 0.75
CA VAL A 72 10.59 8.64 1.89
C VAL A 72 9.56 8.49 3.00
N ILE A 73 8.27 8.38 2.64
CA ILE A 73 7.17 8.38 3.60
C ILE A 73 6.30 7.12 3.55
N GLU A 74 6.49 6.25 2.57
CA GLU A 74 5.66 5.08 2.36
C GLU A 74 6.47 3.79 2.32
N ASP A 75 5.87 2.71 2.82
CA ASP A 75 6.34 1.34 2.64
C ASP A 75 5.40 0.64 1.67
N TYR A 76 5.88 -0.42 1.02
CA TYR A 76 5.04 -1.20 0.14
C TYR A 76 5.27 -2.69 0.33
N GLU A 77 4.26 -3.48 -0.08
CA GLU A 77 4.31 -4.93 -0.07
C GLU A 77 3.86 -5.43 -1.44
N ILE A 78 4.61 -6.33 -2.03
CA ILE A 78 4.29 -6.93 -3.33
C ILE A 78 3.77 -8.34 -3.12
N ILE A 79 2.56 -8.60 -3.58
CA ILE A 79 1.92 -9.91 -3.50
C ILE A 79 1.78 -10.45 -4.91
N VAL A 80 2.45 -11.58 -5.15
CA VAL A 80 2.50 -12.22 -6.47
C VAL A 80 1.72 -13.53 -6.46
#